data_b229b907e8a0218f4a249be0bac27cdf
#
_entry.id   b229b907e8a0218f4a249be0bac27cdf
#
_cell.length_a   1.000
_cell.length_b   1.000
_cell.length_c   1.000
_cell.angle_alpha   90.00
_cell.angle_beta   90.00
_cell.angle_gamma   90.00
#
_symmetry.space_group_name_H-M   'P 1'
#
loop_
_entity.id
_entity.type
_entity.pdbx_description
1 polymer ?
#
loop_
_entity_poly.entity_id
_entity_poly.type
_entity_poly.pdbx_seq_one_letter_code
_entity_poly.pdbx_strand_id
1 'polypeptide(L)' 'MSYKLIKVGRGSDNDIVLNHVEISTHHVEFFMDESGLVFITDMNSKNGTYVNNIRMTSSAQLQ' A
#
# COMPACT_ATOMS: atom_id res chain seq x y z
N MET A 1 13.15 -16.83 -8.87
CA MET A 1 12.55 -15.48 -8.95
C MET A 1 11.61 -15.29 -7.78
N SER A 2 11.85 -14.31 -6.96
CA SER A 2 10.97 -14.08 -5.82
C SER A 2 10.64 -12.60 -5.66
N TYR A 3 9.39 -12.33 -5.58
CA TYR A 3 8.88 -11.01 -5.23
C TYR A 3 7.72 -11.19 -4.28
N LYS A 4 7.35 -10.12 -3.60
CA LYS A 4 6.35 -10.19 -2.57
C LYS A 4 5.36 -9.05 -2.72
N LEU A 5 4.08 -9.38 -2.61
CA LEU A 5 3.00 -8.42 -2.60
C LEU A 5 2.33 -8.48 -1.24
N ILE A 6 2.18 -7.31 -0.60
CA ILE A 6 1.49 -7.20 0.68
C ILE A 6 0.36 -6.21 0.52
N LYS A 7 -0.86 -6.66 0.78
CA LYS A 7 -2.07 -5.84 0.67
C LYS A 7 -2.44 -5.31 2.04
N VAL A 8 -2.76 -4.03 2.10
CA VAL A 8 -3.10 -3.34 3.35
C VAL A 8 -4.42 -2.60 3.17
N GLY A 9 -5.32 -2.77 4.11
CA GLY A 9 -6.60 -2.08 4.08
C GLY A 9 -7.51 -2.53 5.21
N ARG A 10 -8.74 -2.06 5.18
CA ARG A 10 -9.72 -2.38 6.21
C ARG A 10 -10.41 -3.72 5.96
N GLY A 11 -10.46 -4.19 4.73
CA GLY A 11 -11.10 -5.45 4.40
C GLY A 11 -10.34 -6.65 4.95
N SER A 12 -11.08 -7.69 5.32
CA SER A 12 -10.49 -8.89 5.93
C SER A 12 -9.65 -9.72 4.96
N ASP A 13 -9.75 -9.44 3.67
CA ASP A 13 -8.97 -10.13 2.64
C ASP A 13 -7.57 -9.53 2.43
N ASN A 14 -7.24 -8.47 3.17
CA ASN A 14 -5.90 -7.91 3.12
C ASN A 14 -4.93 -8.72 3.97
N ASP A 15 -3.64 -8.64 3.64
CA ASP A 15 -2.60 -9.27 4.44
C ASP A 15 -2.43 -8.55 5.78
N ILE A 16 -2.55 -7.22 5.76
CA ILE A 16 -2.54 -6.41 6.98
C ILE A 16 -3.87 -5.69 7.03
N VAL A 17 -4.62 -5.96 8.10
CA VAL A 17 -5.95 -5.38 8.29
C VAL A 17 -5.86 -4.23 9.28
N LEU A 18 -6.22 -3.02 8.82
CA LEU A 18 -6.25 -1.82 9.64
C LEU A 18 -7.71 -1.43 9.86
N ASN A 19 -8.22 -1.73 11.02
CA ASN A 19 -9.64 -1.55 11.33
C ASN A 19 -9.93 -0.13 11.80
N HIS A 20 -9.90 0.81 10.87
CA HIS A 20 -10.17 2.20 11.15
C HIS A 20 -11.05 2.76 10.02
N VAL A 21 -12.01 3.62 10.40
CA VAL A 21 -13.01 4.12 9.46
C VAL A 21 -12.42 4.94 8.32
N GLU A 22 -11.25 5.53 8.51
CA GLU A 22 -10.59 6.32 7.48
C GLU A 22 -9.75 5.49 6.52
N ILE A 23 -9.61 4.19 6.79
CA ILE A 23 -8.86 3.29 5.92
C ILE A 23 -9.83 2.65 4.95
N SER A 24 -9.52 2.75 3.67
CA SER A 24 -10.33 2.12 2.62
C SER A 24 -10.20 0.59 2.69
N THR A 25 -11.20 -0.11 2.15
CA THR A 25 -11.22 -1.59 2.14
C THR A 25 -9.94 -2.15 1.54
N HIS A 26 -9.51 -1.60 0.40
CA HIS A 26 -8.19 -1.88 -0.19
C HIS A 26 -7.50 -0.53 -0.30
N HIS A 27 -6.52 -0.29 0.57
CA HIS A 27 -5.94 1.05 0.70
C HIS A 27 -4.63 1.17 -0.05
N VAL A 28 -3.66 0.31 0.26
CA VAL A 28 -2.36 0.32 -0.43
C VAL A 28 -1.87 -1.11 -0.64
N GLU A 29 -0.95 -1.25 -1.59
CA GLU A 29 -0.19 -2.48 -1.79
C GLU A 29 1.29 -2.14 -1.75
N PHE A 30 2.05 -2.98 -1.08
CA PHE A 30 3.51 -2.95 -1.12
C PHE A 30 3.99 -4.06 -2.02
N PHE A 31 4.88 -3.75 -2.92
CA PHE A 31 5.49 -4.73 -3.80
C PHE A 31 7.01 -4.64 -3.66
N MET A 32 7.64 -5.76 -3.36
CA MET A 32 9.10 -5.85 -3.29
C MET A 32 9.57 -6.80 -4.37
N ASP A 33 10.46 -6.33 -5.24
CA ASP A 33 10.99 -7.18 -6.29
C ASP A 33 12.17 -8.02 -5.80
N GLU A 34 12.67 -8.87 -6.67
CA GLU A 34 13.76 -9.80 -6.28
C GLU A 34 15.09 -9.09 -6.03
N SER A 35 15.25 -7.84 -6.46
CA SER A 35 16.44 -7.05 -6.18
C SER A 35 16.35 -6.27 -4.86
N GLY A 36 15.21 -6.36 -4.18
CA GLY A 36 15.00 -5.68 -2.91
C GLY A 36 14.42 -4.29 -3.01
N LEU A 37 14.06 -3.83 -4.19
CA LEU A 37 13.38 -2.55 -4.35
C LEU A 37 11.93 -2.68 -3.89
N VAL A 38 11.46 -1.68 -3.15
CA VAL A 38 10.11 -1.67 -2.60
C VAL A 38 9.31 -0.55 -3.24
N PHE A 39 8.11 -0.89 -3.70
CA PHE A 39 7.18 0.04 -4.29
C PHE A 39 5.90 0.06 -3.46
N ILE A 40 5.28 1.22 -3.35
CA ILE A 40 3.98 1.36 -2.71
C ILE A 40 2.99 1.91 -3.73
N THR A 41 1.80 1.32 -3.77
CA THR A 41 0.75 1.74 -4.70
C THR A 41 -0.50 2.08 -3.89
N ASP A 42 -1.01 3.31 -4.05
CA ASP A 42 -2.30 3.69 -3.49
C ASP A 42 -3.40 3.08 -4.36
N MET A 43 -4.31 2.36 -3.75
CA MET A 43 -5.39 1.66 -4.45
C MET A 43 -6.62 2.54 -4.59
N ASN A 44 -6.41 3.81 -4.95
CA ASN A 44 -7.46 4.79 -5.08
C ASN A 44 -8.21 4.97 -3.75
N SER A 45 -7.47 5.08 -2.67
CA SER A 45 -8.04 5.18 -1.34
C SER A 45 -8.81 6.49 -1.17
N LYS A 46 -9.84 6.45 -0.32
CA LYS A 46 -10.74 7.59 -0.13
C LYS A 46 -10.00 8.79 0.46
N ASN A 47 -9.16 8.56 1.45
CA ASN A 47 -8.48 9.64 2.18
C ASN A 47 -7.04 9.83 1.77
N GLY A 48 -6.55 9.03 0.81
CA GLY A 48 -5.19 9.13 0.30
C GLY A 48 -4.18 8.38 1.14
N THR A 49 -2.98 8.29 0.61
CA THR A 49 -1.83 7.67 1.26
C THR A 49 -0.69 8.67 1.21
N TYR A 50 -0.01 8.83 2.33
CA TYR A 50 1.07 9.81 2.47
C TYR A 50 2.39 9.09 2.74
N VAL A 51 3.42 9.49 2.00
CA VAL A 51 4.79 9.01 2.22
C VAL A 51 5.63 10.24 2.54
N ASN A 52 6.25 10.26 3.71
CA ASN A 52 7.05 11.40 4.19
C ASN A 52 6.27 12.71 4.08
N ASN A 53 4.99 12.68 4.48
CA ASN A 53 4.08 13.82 4.48
C ASN A 53 3.69 14.33 3.10
N ILE A 54 3.97 13.55 2.06
CA ILE A 54 3.59 13.90 0.69
C ILE A 54 2.53 12.90 0.23
N ARG A 55 1.39 13.41 -0.24
CA ARG A 55 0.33 12.54 -0.72
C ARG A 55 0.72 11.89 -2.04
N MET A 56 0.58 10.57 -2.09
CA MET A 56 0.78 9.82 -3.32
C MET A 56 -0.39 10.03 -4.28
N THR A 57 -0.11 10.01 -5.56
CA THR A 57 -1.15 10.06 -6.58
C THR A 57 -1.38 8.71 -7.24
N SER A 58 -0.38 7.85 -7.29
CA SER A 58 -0.51 6.50 -7.86
C SER A 58 0.47 5.56 -7.18
N SER A 59 1.64 5.38 -7.74
CA SER A 59 2.66 4.52 -7.13
C SER A 59 3.97 5.26 -6.98
N ALA A 60 4.76 4.84 -6.01
CA ALA A 60 6.06 5.40 -5.74
C ALA A 60 7.01 4.32 -5.28
N GLN A 61 8.28 4.49 -5.60
CA GLN A 61 9.34 3.63 -5.08
C GLN A 61 9.76 4.14 -3.72
N LEU A 62 9.81 3.25 -2.75
CA LEU A 62 10.32 3.56 -1.41
C LEU A 62 11.83 3.43 -1.39
N GLN A 63 12.47 4.35 -0.71
CA GLN A 63 13.91 4.34 -0.60
C GLN A 63 14.36 4.04 0.81
#